data_6733045d5c0f24d44b167f07c59e579b
#
_entry.id   6733045d5c0f24d44b167f07c59e579b
#
_cell.length_a   1.000
_cell.length_b   1.000
_cell.length_c   1.000
_cell.angle_alpha   90.00
_cell.angle_beta   90.00
_cell.angle_gamma   90.00
#
_symmetry.space_group_name_H-M   'P 1'
#
loop_
_entity.id
_entity.type
_entity.pdbx_description
1 polymer ?
#
loop_
_entity_poly.entity_id
_entity_poly.type
_entity_poly.pdbx_seq_one_letter_code
_entity_poly.pdbx_strand_id
1 'polypeptide(L)'
;MRIAVLGGGPGGLYFAYLWKKRHPDARIDLFEQNAAGATWGFGVVFSEQALEFLRADDPETVDAIAPRMESWKNITLNLRGQSVEIDGVGFSSIGRLELLTILQQRVRDAGITPRYDTLIQSVDELRGYDLIVAADGLNSLVRRSFEQDFGASVSHSTNKFAWYGTTRRFATLSQTFVATELGTFNAHHYRYSPSMSTFLVECDAATWENYGFEHKTIEQSQATCEQVFAATLDGHRLVSNKSIWRNFPWIWNENWSSGNMVLIGDALHSAHFSIGSGTRLAIEDAIALTKALEAEPDIPAALALYQAERKPIVKKLVTAARTSADWYEHFPEHMKLDLLDFAYSYITRSGRIDDARLRAMSPLFMARFEAARKIGSRS
;
A
#
# COMPACT_ATOMS: atom_id res chain seq x y z
N MET A 1 -6.01 -14.11 28.55
CA MET A 1 -4.87 -14.01 27.63
C MET A 1 -4.33 -12.59 27.68
N ARG A 2 -3.02 -12.43 27.79
CA ARG A 2 -2.31 -11.15 27.77
C ARG A 2 -1.55 -11.05 26.45
N ILE A 3 -1.84 -10.00 25.67
CA ILE A 3 -1.31 -9.81 24.31
C ILE A 3 -0.47 -8.53 24.26
N ALA A 4 0.73 -8.62 23.67
CA ALA A 4 1.49 -7.47 23.22
C ALA A 4 1.26 -7.25 21.73
N VAL A 5 0.93 -6.03 21.34
CA VAL A 5 0.87 -5.61 19.94
C VAL A 5 1.95 -4.57 19.70
N LEU A 6 2.91 -4.86 18.81
CA LEU A 6 3.96 -3.96 18.41
C LEU A 6 3.58 -3.26 17.11
N GLY A 7 3.49 -1.93 17.15
CA GLY A 7 3.17 -1.09 16.01
C GLY A 7 1.72 -0.60 16.01
N GLY A 8 1.56 0.73 15.98
CA GLY A 8 0.30 1.47 15.85
C GLY A 8 -0.08 1.77 14.40
N GLY A 9 0.35 0.94 13.46
CA GLY A 9 -0.10 0.97 12.07
C GLY A 9 -1.49 0.33 11.90
N PRO A 10 -2.05 0.37 10.66
CA PRO A 10 -3.40 -0.14 10.41
C PRO A 10 -3.62 -1.58 10.88
N GLY A 11 -2.66 -2.48 10.64
CA GLY A 11 -2.79 -3.89 11.05
C GLY A 11 -2.82 -4.07 12.57
N GLY A 12 -1.88 -3.43 13.29
CA GLY A 12 -1.79 -3.56 14.75
C GLY A 12 -2.98 -2.91 15.47
N LEU A 13 -3.37 -1.69 15.07
CA LEU A 13 -4.56 -1.03 15.62
C LEU A 13 -5.82 -1.84 15.36
N TYR A 14 -5.97 -2.35 14.13
CA TYR A 14 -7.17 -3.08 13.78
C TYR A 14 -7.26 -4.43 14.48
N PHE A 15 -6.14 -5.17 14.59
CA PHE A 15 -6.10 -6.42 15.39
C PHE A 15 -6.45 -6.16 16.85
N ALA A 16 -5.81 -5.17 17.48
CA ALA A 16 -6.07 -4.84 18.88
C ALA A 16 -7.54 -4.49 19.13
N TYR A 17 -8.11 -3.65 18.26
CA TYR A 17 -9.53 -3.29 18.33
C TYR A 17 -10.43 -4.50 18.15
N LEU A 18 -10.26 -5.27 17.06
CA LEU A 18 -11.15 -6.37 16.71
C LEU A 18 -11.13 -7.47 17.77
N TRP A 19 -9.93 -7.83 18.24
CA TRP A 19 -9.79 -8.82 19.32
C TRP A 19 -10.45 -8.33 20.62
N LYS A 20 -10.21 -7.10 21.03
CA LYS A 20 -10.78 -6.54 22.26
C LYS A 20 -12.30 -6.42 22.18
N LYS A 21 -12.84 -6.04 21.02
CA LYS A 21 -14.30 -5.98 20.79
C LYS A 21 -14.96 -7.35 20.97
N ARG A 22 -14.32 -8.42 20.49
CA ARG A 22 -14.83 -9.80 20.58
C ARG A 22 -14.53 -10.48 21.92
N HIS A 23 -13.45 -10.05 22.57
CA HIS A 23 -12.99 -10.60 23.85
C HIS A 23 -12.75 -9.47 24.88
N PRO A 24 -13.82 -8.93 25.50
CA PRO A 24 -13.73 -7.78 26.39
C PRO A 24 -12.77 -7.94 27.58
N ASP A 25 -12.60 -9.18 28.06
CA ASP A 25 -11.69 -9.50 29.18
C ASP A 25 -10.22 -9.64 28.79
N ALA A 26 -9.89 -9.61 27.49
CA ALA A 26 -8.51 -9.69 27.02
C ALA A 26 -7.71 -8.46 27.47
N ARG A 27 -6.46 -8.72 27.89
CA ARG A 27 -5.50 -7.65 28.24
C ARG A 27 -4.58 -7.42 27.05
N ILE A 28 -4.64 -6.20 26.49
CA ILE A 28 -3.83 -5.83 25.33
C ILE A 28 -3.00 -4.61 25.68
N ASP A 29 -1.69 -4.76 25.57
CA ASP A 29 -0.74 -3.66 25.59
C ASP A 29 -0.30 -3.38 24.14
N LEU A 30 -0.60 -2.18 23.61
CA LEU A 30 -0.22 -1.75 22.27
C LEU A 30 0.89 -0.71 22.37
N PHE A 31 2.01 -0.96 21.70
CA PHE A 31 3.21 -0.14 21.71
C PHE A 31 3.42 0.50 20.33
N GLU A 32 3.64 1.80 20.28
CA GLU A 32 3.97 2.57 19.08
C GLU A 32 5.16 3.49 19.36
N GLN A 33 6.20 3.37 18.53
CA GLN A 33 7.43 4.15 18.70
C GLN A 33 7.27 5.64 18.41
N ASN A 34 6.30 6.02 17.60
CA ASN A 34 6.04 7.40 17.22
C ASN A 34 4.95 8.02 18.09
N ALA A 35 4.89 9.36 18.09
CA ALA A 35 3.82 10.11 18.72
C ALA A 35 2.45 9.80 18.11
N ALA A 36 1.41 9.97 18.89
CA ALA A 36 0.03 9.92 18.39
C ALA A 36 -0.16 10.91 17.24
N GLY A 37 -0.73 10.44 16.13
CA GLY A 37 -0.95 11.27 14.94
C GLY A 37 0.26 11.40 14.02
N ALA A 38 1.42 10.83 14.35
CA ALA A 38 2.53 10.74 13.41
C ALA A 38 2.21 9.75 12.29
N THR A 39 2.44 10.18 11.04
CA THR A 39 2.33 9.30 9.87
C THR A 39 3.29 9.73 8.78
N TRP A 40 3.66 8.78 7.94
CA TRP A 40 4.50 9.00 6.76
C TRP A 40 3.64 8.81 5.51
N GLY A 41 3.87 9.64 4.48
CA GLY A 41 3.07 9.64 3.26
C GLY A 41 1.77 10.45 3.41
N PHE A 42 0.83 10.28 2.49
CA PHE A 42 -0.32 11.15 2.32
C PHE A 42 -1.63 10.35 2.27
N GLY A 43 -2.10 9.98 1.09
CA GLY A 43 -3.31 9.17 0.94
C GLY A 43 -2.99 7.69 0.75
N VAL A 44 -3.91 6.84 1.15
CA VAL A 44 -3.92 5.41 0.83
C VAL A 44 -5.09 5.10 -0.09
N VAL A 45 -4.87 4.19 -1.04
CA VAL A 45 -5.85 3.83 -2.05
C VAL A 45 -6.34 2.40 -1.83
N PHE A 46 -7.60 2.19 -2.12
CA PHE A 46 -8.27 0.90 -2.07
C PHE A 46 -8.97 0.63 -3.40
N SER A 47 -8.99 -0.61 -3.87
CA SER A 47 -9.89 -0.98 -4.96
C SER A 47 -11.35 -0.86 -4.50
N GLU A 48 -12.28 -0.63 -5.42
CA GLU A 48 -13.70 -0.40 -5.12
C GLU A 48 -14.31 -1.45 -4.18
N GLN A 49 -13.93 -2.70 -4.31
CA GLN A 49 -14.42 -3.80 -3.47
C GLN A 49 -13.61 -3.99 -2.17
N ALA A 50 -12.61 -3.14 -1.91
CA ALA A 50 -11.70 -3.38 -0.80
C ALA A 50 -12.32 -3.20 0.59
N LEU A 51 -13.43 -2.46 0.73
CA LEU A 51 -14.15 -2.31 1.99
C LEU A 51 -15.18 -3.42 2.22
N GLU A 52 -15.61 -4.13 1.17
CA GLU A 52 -16.61 -5.19 1.32
C GLU A 52 -16.08 -6.38 2.14
N PHE A 53 -14.79 -6.70 2.03
CA PHE A 53 -14.20 -7.74 2.89
C PHE A 53 -14.24 -7.36 4.37
N LEU A 54 -14.09 -6.06 4.68
CA LEU A 54 -14.15 -5.54 6.04
C LEU A 54 -15.58 -5.50 6.57
N ARG A 55 -16.57 -5.22 5.70
CA ARG A 55 -17.98 -5.10 6.07
C ARG A 55 -18.56 -6.38 6.67
N ALA A 56 -18.10 -7.53 6.20
CA ALA A 56 -18.53 -8.83 6.71
C ALA A 56 -18.15 -9.05 8.19
N ASP A 57 -16.98 -8.52 8.59
CA ASP A 57 -16.44 -8.73 9.93
C ASP A 57 -16.67 -7.55 10.87
N ASP A 58 -16.76 -6.32 10.32
CA ASP A 58 -16.86 -5.09 11.11
C ASP A 58 -17.53 -3.96 10.31
N PRO A 59 -18.87 -4.00 10.11
CA PRO A 59 -19.60 -2.98 9.37
C PRO A 59 -19.48 -1.58 9.99
N GLU A 60 -19.35 -1.47 11.31
CA GLU A 60 -19.22 -0.18 12.00
C GLU A 60 -17.93 0.57 11.62
N THR A 61 -16.83 -0.14 11.45
CA THR A 61 -15.56 0.48 10.99
C THR A 61 -15.67 0.91 9.53
N VAL A 62 -16.34 0.13 8.68
CA VAL A 62 -16.63 0.55 7.30
C VAL A 62 -17.47 1.81 7.27
N ASP A 63 -18.54 1.88 8.08
CA ASP A 63 -19.41 3.05 8.14
C ASP A 63 -18.71 4.31 8.70
N ALA A 64 -17.66 4.12 9.51
CA ALA A 64 -16.80 5.22 9.96
C ALA A 64 -15.81 5.68 8.86
N ILE A 65 -15.33 4.78 8.00
CA ILE A 65 -14.33 5.07 6.96
C ILE A 65 -15.00 5.59 5.69
N ALA A 66 -16.04 4.92 5.19
CA ALA A 66 -16.61 5.16 3.87
C ALA A 66 -17.04 6.62 3.60
N PRO A 67 -17.67 7.36 4.54
CA PRO A 67 -18.05 8.75 4.32
C PRO A 67 -16.87 9.72 4.16
N ARG A 68 -15.67 9.31 4.54
CA ARG A 68 -14.44 10.10 4.50
C ARG A 68 -13.56 9.79 3.29
N MET A 69 -14.04 8.89 2.42
CA MET A 69 -13.29 8.47 1.24
C MET A 69 -13.65 9.31 0.03
N GLU A 70 -12.64 9.59 -0.77
CA GLU A 70 -12.79 10.03 -2.16
C GLU A 70 -12.89 8.80 -3.07
N SER A 71 -13.75 8.83 -4.08
CA SER A 71 -13.97 7.70 -4.99
C SER A 71 -14.02 8.14 -6.45
N TRP A 72 -13.67 7.25 -7.34
CA TRP A 72 -13.74 7.42 -8.80
C TRP A 72 -13.87 6.06 -9.47
N LYS A 73 -14.46 6.04 -10.68
CA LYS A 73 -14.76 4.81 -11.41
C LYS A 73 -13.76 4.49 -12.51
N ASN A 74 -12.92 5.45 -12.87
CA ASN A 74 -12.01 5.34 -14.00
C ASN A 74 -10.59 5.70 -13.56
N ILE A 75 -9.61 5.26 -14.32
CA ILE A 75 -8.22 5.71 -14.20
C ILE A 75 -7.81 6.45 -15.46
N THR A 76 -6.84 7.38 -15.32
CA THR A 76 -6.32 8.17 -16.44
C THR A 76 -4.81 7.95 -16.58
N LEU A 77 -4.37 7.67 -17.80
CA LEU A 77 -2.96 7.60 -18.14
C LEU A 77 -2.60 8.78 -19.04
N ASN A 78 -1.52 9.46 -18.65
CA ASN A 78 -0.98 10.60 -19.40
C ASN A 78 0.40 10.23 -19.93
N LEU A 79 0.57 10.30 -21.24
CA LEU A 79 1.81 9.98 -21.93
C LEU A 79 2.02 10.98 -23.09
N ARG A 80 3.19 11.64 -23.15
CA ARG A 80 3.57 12.57 -24.24
C ARG A 80 2.52 13.66 -24.49
N GLY A 81 1.94 14.22 -23.43
CA GLY A 81 0.92 15.27 -23.52
C GLY A 81 -0.47 14.79 -23.94
N GLN A 82 -0.65 13.51 -24.17
CA GLN A 82 -1.95 12.88 -24.49
C GLN A 82 -2.48 12.11 -23.29
N SER A 83 -3.81 11.98 -23.21
CA SER A 83 -4.48 11.26 -22.13
C SER A 83 -5.39 10.16 -22.65
N VAL A 84 -5.43 9.05 -21.95
CA VAL A 84 -6.39 7.98 -22.17
C VAL A 84 -7.05 7.60 -20.85
N GLU A 85 -8.36 7.52 -20.86
CA GLU A 85 -9.15 7.04 -19.74
C GLU A 85 -9.48 5.56 -19.94
N ILE A 86 -9.34 4.78 -18.87
CA ILE A 86 -9.76 3.37 -18.78
C ILE A 86 -10.95 3.34 -17.82
N ASP A 87 -12.10 3.05 -18.37
CA ASP A 87 -13.37 3.00 -17.64
C ASP A 87 -13.48 1.75 -16.76
N GLY A 88 -14.38 1.79 -15.78
CA GLY A 88 -14.74 0.64 -14.93
C GLY A 88 -13.66 0.14 -13.98
N VAL A 89 -12.55 0.89 -13.83
CA VAL A 89 -11.48 0.59 -12.87
C VAL A 89 -11.67 1.46 -11.64
N GLY A 90 -12.60 1.06 -10.77
CA GLY A 90 -12.96 1.81 -9.58
C GLY A 90 -11.92 1.73 -8.47
N PHE A 91 -11.65 2.88 -7.88
CA PHE A 91 -10.83 3.01 -6.67
C PHE A 91 -11.46 4.02 -5.72
N SER A 92 -11.08 3.91 -4.46
CA SER A 92 -11.35 4.91 -3.44
C SER A 92 -10.09 5.17 -2.62
N SER A 93 -10.02 6.32 -1.98
CA SER A 93 -8.87 6.70 -1.16
C SER A 93 -9.29 7.48 0.06
N ILE A 94 -8.44 7.46 1.07
CA ILE A 94 -8.58 8.25 2.30
C ILE A 94 -7.21 8.77 2.71
N GLY A 95 -7.17 9.89 3.41
CA GLY A 95 -5.96 10.35 4.05
C GLY A 95 -5.41 9.30 5.03
N ARG A 96 -4.09 9.02 4.93
CA ARG A 96 -3.47 8.03 5.83
C ARG A 96 -3.64 8.39 7.29
N LEU A 97 -3.47 9.66 7.64
CA LEU A 97 -3.70 10.16 9.01
C LEU A 97 -5.16 10.01 9.44
N GLU A 98 -6.10 10.30 8.55
CA GLU A 98 -7.53 10.15 8.82
C GLU A 98 -7.89 8.68 9.14
N LEU A 99 -7.41 7.74 8.31
CA LEU A 99 -7.61 6.31 8.57
C LEU A 99 -7.03 5.90 9.92
N LEU A 100 -5.79 6.31 10.22
CA LEU A 100 -5.17 6.00 11.51
C LEU A 100 -5.95 6.62 12.68
N THR A 101 -6.45 7.85 12.55
CA THR A 101 -7.27 8.52 13.58
C THR A 101 -8.55 7.73 13.87
N ILE A 102 -9.23 7.25 12.81
CA ILE A 102 -10.42 6.40 12.97
C ILE A 102 -10.05 5.12 13.73
N LEU A 103 -9.02 4.41 13.31
CA LEU A 103 -8.61 3.16 13.95
C LEU A 103 -8.14 3.37 15.39
N GLN A 104 -7.41 4.44 15.67
CA GLN A 104 -7.00 4.81 17.03
C GLN A 104 -8.21 5.12 17.92
N GLN A 105 -9.23 5.77 17.37
CA GLN A 105 -10.48 6.01 18.12
C GLN A 105 -11.18 4.69 18.43
N ARG A 106 -11.28 3.78 17.47
CA ARG A 106 -11.88 2.45 17.68
C ARG A 106 -11.16 1.67 18.78
N VAL A 107 -9.83 1.74 18.82
CA VAL A 107 -8.99 1.12 19.86
C VAL A 107 -9.29 1.71 21.24
N ARG A 108 -9.39 3.05 21.33
CA ARG A 108 -9.75 3.73 22.60
C ARG A 108 -11.17 3.39 23.06
N ASP A 109 -12.12 3.38 22.15
CA ASP A 109 -13.52 3.06 22.45
C ASP A 109 -13.68 1.62 22.96
N ALA A 110 -12.81 0.70 22.51
CA ALA A 110 -12.71 -0.65 23.02
C ALA A 110 -12.01 -0.76 24.39
N GLY A 111 -11.56 0.37 24.96
CA GLY A 111 -10.92 0.42 26.29
C GLY A 111 -9.41 0.11 26.27
N ILE A 112 -8.75 0.21 25.12
CA ILE A 112 -7.29 0.07 25.02
C ILE A 112 -6.67 1.46 24.97
N THR A 113 -5.65 1.71 25.79
CA THR A 113 -4.84 2.93 25.75
C THR A 113 -3.50 2.61 25.08
N PRO A 114 -3.29 2.97 23.79
CA PRO A 114 -2.00 2.77 23.14
C PRO A 114 -0.87 3.54 23.82
N ARG A 115 0.29 2.91 23.92
CA ARG A 115 1.50 3.53 24.46
C ARG A 115 2.31 4.10 23.29
N TYR A 116 2.09 5.37 23.00
CA TYR A 116 2.86 6.13 22.01
C TYR A 116 4.23 6.52 22.56
N ASP A 117 5.12 6.99 21.69
CA ASP A 117 6.50 7.36 22.02
C ASP A 117 7.23 6.24 22.81
N THR A 118 6.85 4.98 22.51
CA THR A 118 7.35 3.81 23.24
C THR A 118 8.00 2.85 22.26
N LEU A 119 9.31 2.93 22.13
CA LEU A 119 10.11 2.01 21.32
C LEU A 119 10.50 0.79 22.16
N ILE A 120 10.05 -0.38 21.75
CA ILE A 120 10.55 -1.66 22.27
C ILE A 120 11.90 -1.93 21.58
N GLN A 121 12.96 -2.06 22.38
CA GLN A 121 14.32 -2.24 21.88
C GLN A 121 14.75 -3.71 21.81
N SER A 122 14.14 -4.55 22.65
CA SER A 122 14.41 -5.99 22.71
C SER A 122 13.12 -6.78 22.89
N VAL A 123 13.06 -7.94 22.24
CA VAL A 123 11.95 -8.89 22.44
C VAL A 123 11.89 -9.39 23.89
N ASP A 124 12.99 -9.33 24.63
CA ASP A 124 13.02 -9.67 26.06
C ASP A 124 12.10 -8.80 26.93
N GLU A 125 11.82 -7.56 26.52
CA GLU A 125 10.86 -6.67 27.20
C GLU A 125 9.42 -7.21 27.13
N LEU A 126 9.18 -8.14 26.23
CA LEU A 126 7.86 -8.75 25.99
C LEU A 126 7.70 -10.11 26.68
N ARG A 127 8.63 -10.48 27.55
CA ARG A 127 8.49 -11.72 28.34
C ARG A 127 7.25 -11.67 29.22
N GLY A 128 6.50 -12.78 29.26
CA GLY A 128 5.29 -12.94 30.07
C GLY A 128 4.00 -12.51 29.37
N TYR A 129 4.06 -12.18 28.08
CA TYR A 129 2.87 -12.13 27.24
C TYR A 129 2.55 -13.54 26.70
N ASP A 130 1.28 -13.87 26.65
CA ASP A 130 0.82 -15.14 26.09
C ASP A 130 0.98 -15.15 24.56
N LEU A 131 0.76 -13.98 23.91
CA LEU A 131 0.89 -13.77 22.48
C LEU A 131 1.55 -12.42 22.19
N ILE A 132 2.47 -12.41 21.24
CA ILE A 132 3.13 -11.21 20.71
C ILE A 132 2.75 -11.06 19.23
N VAL A 133 2.03 -9.99 18.89
CA VAL A 133 1.64 -9.65 17.52
C VAL A 133 2.55 -8.55 17.02
N ALA A 134 3.46 -8.90 16.12
CA ALA A 134 4.38 -7.96 15.50
C ALA A 134 3.73 -7.34 14.25
N ALA A 135 3.28 -6.10 14.39
CA ALA A 135 2.76 -5.23 13.36
C ALA A 135 3.66 -3.99 13.18
N ASP A 136 4.93 -4.12 13.50
CA ASP A 136 5.95 -3.08 13.61
C ASP A 136 6.63 -2.72 12.28
N GLY A 137 6.02 -3.15 11.17
CA GLY A 137 6.27 -2.65 9.83
C GLY A 137 7.56 -3.18 9.19
N LEU A 138 8.02 -2.46 8.16
CA LEU A 138 9.15 -2.85 7.31
C LEU A 138 10.44 -3.17 8.08
N ASN A 139 10.67 -2.49 9.20
CA ASN A 139 11.86 -2.66 10.05
C ASN A 139 11.58 -3.49 11.30
N SER A 140 10.67 -4.44 11.23
CA SER A 140 10.22 -5.24 12.37
C SER A 140 11.37 -5.74 13.24
N LEU A 141 11.30 -5.42 14.55
CA LEU A 141 12.20 -5.92 15.56
C LEU A 141 12.08 -7.44 15.69
N VAL A 142 10.85 -7.94 15.78
CA VAL A 142 10.59 -9.38 15.98
C VAL A 142 11.12 -10.19 14.81
N ARG A 143 10.82 -9.78 13.55
CA ARG A 143 11.35 -10.47 12.36
C ARG A 143 12.87 -10.52 12.35
N ARG A 144 13.55 -9.41 12.64
CA ARG A 144 15.01 -9.34 12.62
C ARG A 144 15.65 -10.12 13.75
N SER A 145 15.00 -10.19 14.92
CA SER A 145 15.50 -10.94 16.07
C SER A 145 15.44 -12.45 15.88
N PHE A 146 14.53 -12.94 15.01
CA PHE A 146 14.30 -14.35 14.74
C PHE A 146 14.28 -14.64 13.24
N GLU A 147 15.19 -14.02 12.48
CA GLU A 147 15.22 -14.05 11.02
C GLU A 147 15.25 -15.47 10.45
N GLN A 148 16.02 -16.36 11.08
CA GLN A 148 16.11 -17.76 10.67
C GLN A 148 14.80 -18.53 10.93
N ASP A 149 14.16 -18.32 12.09
CA ASP A 149 12.91 -18.99 12.45
C ASP A 149 11.78 -18.59 11.50
N PHE A 150 11.70 -17.31 11.14
CA PHE A 150 10.73 -16.81 10.17
C PHE A 150 11.09 -17.15 8.71
N GLY A 151 12.32 -17.59 8.44
CA GLY A 151 12.80 -17.78 7.07
C GLY A 151 12.64 -16.48 6.25
N ALA A 152 13.06 -15.37 6.85
CA ALA A 152 12.85 -14.05 6.33
C ALA A 152 13.71 -13.79 5.08
N SER A 153 13.13 -13.19 4.06
CA SER A 153 13.84 -12.69 2.88
C SER A 153 13.53 -11.22 2.67
N VAL A 154 14.57 -10.42 2.43
CA VAL A 154 14.46 -8.99 2.16
C VAL A 154 15.29 -8.67 0.92
N SER A 155 14.65 -8.06 -0.07
CA SER A 155 15.31 -7.53 -1.27
C SER A 155 14.70 -6.18 -1.63
N HIS A 156 15.22 -5.50 -2.66
CA HIS A 156 14.74 -4.19 -3.06
C HIS A 156 14.55 -4.10 -4.56
N SER A 157 13.56 -3.33 -5.00
CA SER A 157 13.44 -2.85 -6.37
C SER A 157 14.62 -1.94 -6.73
N THR A 158 14.90 -1.77 -8.02
CA THR A 158 15.94 -0.84 -8.48
C THR A 158 15.41 0.57 -8.65
N ASN A 159 14.14 0.72 -9.03
CA ASN A 159 13.50 2.02 -9.11
C ASN A 159 13.49 2.75 -7.78
N LYS A 160 13.59 4.07 -7.87
CA LYS A 160 13.50 4.99 -6.74
C LYS A 160 12.15 5.68 -6.76
N PHE A 161 11.56 5.87 -5.57
CA PHE A 161 10.34 6.66 -5.43
C PHE A 161 10.45 7.65 -4.27
N ALA A 162 9.73 8.76 -4.41
CA ALA A 162 9.53 9.75 -3.36
C ALA A 162 8.04 10.08 -3.24
N TRP A 163 7.53 10.13 -2.03
CA TRP A 163 6.09 10.27 -1.77
C TRP A 163 5.77 11.70 -1.32
N TYR A 164 5.13 12.47 -2.19
CA TYR A 164 4.68 13.84 -1.95
C TYR A 164 3.16 13.92 -1.85
N GLY A 165 2.68 15.06 -1.34
CA GLY A 165 1.31 15.53 -1.49
C GLY A 165 1.25 16.74 -2.41
N THR A 166 0.05 17.17 -2.78
CA THR A 166 -0.20 18.44 -3.48
C THR A 166 -1.62 18.91 -3.25
N THR A 167 -1.85 20.23 -3.34
CA THR A 167 -3.19 20.82 -3.36
C THR A 167 -3.88 20.70 -4.73
N ARG A 168 -3.17 20.25 -5.79
CA ARG A 168 -3.78 19.89 -7.07
C ARG A 168 -4.77 18.76 -6.89
N ARG A 169 -6.03 18.98 -7.27
CA ARG A 169 -7.08 17.93 -7.22
C ARG A 169 -7.13 17.21 -8.56
N PHE A 170 -7.10 15.88 -8.50
CA PHE A 170 -7.23 15.02 -9.68
C PHE A 170 -8.61 14.38 -9.72
N ALA A 171 -9.23 14.32 -10.90
CA ALA A 171 -10.57 13.77 -11.08
C ALA A 171 -10.60 12.25 -10.89
N THR A 172 -9.53 11.56 -11.28
CA THR A 172 -9.38 10.09 -11.20
C THR A 172 -8.05 9.73 -10.54
N LEU A 173 -7.84 8.47 -10.23
CA LEU A 173 -6.49 7.94 -10.08
C LEU A 173 -5.78 8.07 -11.42
N SER A 174 -4.69 8.78 -11.45
CA SER A 174 -3.96 9.08 -12.67
C SER A 174 -2.50 8.67 -12.58
N GLN A 175 -1.94 8.31 -13.72
CA GLN A 175 -0.52 8.06 -13.90
C GLN A 175 -0.02 9.02 -14.97
N THR A 176 1.03 9.74 -14.70
CA THR A 176 1.67 10.63 -15.68
C THR A 176 3.10 10.21 -15.92
N PHE A 177 3.43 9.95 -17.18
CA PHE A 177 4.75 9.52 -17.61
C PHE A 177 5.41 10.67 -18.40
N VAL A 178 6.61 11.06 -17.96
CA VAL A 178 7.37 12.16 -18.53
C VAL A 178 8.75 11.69 -18.95
N ALA A 179 9.11 11.97 -20.20
CA ALA A 179 10.49 11.83 -20.69
C ALA A 179 11.18 13.20 -20.67
N THR A 180 12.44 13.22 -20.26
CA THR A 180 13.32 14.38 -20.25
C THR A 180 14.63 14.01 -20.95
N GLU A 181 15.54 14.97 -21.13
CA GLU A 181 16.88 14.70 -21.66
C GLU A 181 17.73 13.80 -20.73
N LEU A 182 17.47 13.81 -19.42
CA LEU A 182 18.24 13.09 -18.42
C LEU A 182 17.60 11.75 -18.00
N GLY A 183 16.41 11.42 -18.52
CA GLY A 183 15.73 10.17 -18.23
C GLY A 183 14.21 10.28 -18.15
N THR A 184 13.58 9.35 -17.48
CA THR A 184 12.15 9.18 -17.47
C THR A 184 11.57 9.10 -16.05
N PHE A 185 10.38 9.67 -15.88
CA PHE A 185 9.67 9.70 -14.62
C PHE A 185 8.24 9.19 -14.79
N ASN A 186 7.73 8.61 -13.72
CA ASN A 186 6.32 8.35 -13.54
C ASN A 186 5.82 9.05 -12.27
N ALA A 187 4.58 9.54 -12.29
CA ALA A 187 3.89 10.00 -11.09
C ALA A 187 2.55 9.31 -10.94
N HIS A 188 2.34 8.70 -9.77
CA HIS A 188 1.04 8.19 -9.33
C HIS A 188 0.33 9.28 -8.56
N HIS A 189 -0.83 9.74 -9.01
CA HIS A 189 -1.50 10.82 -8.31
C HIS A 189 -3.02 10.64 -8.25
N TYR A 190 -3.58 10.96 -7.11
CA TYR A 190 -5.02 10.85 -6.83
C TYR A 190 -5.37 11.71 -5.62
N ARG A 191 -6.57 12.29 -5.61
CA ARG A 191 -7.08 13.00 -4.43
C ARG A 191 -7.40 11.99 -3.32
N TYR A 192 -7.17 12.37 -2.07
CA TYR A 192 -7.52 11.57 -0.89
C TYR A 192 -8.35 12.35 0.12
N SER A 193 -8.57 13.63 -0.17
CA SER A 193 -9.46 14.52 0.57
C SER A 193 -10.00 15.61 -0.37
N PRO A 194 -10.98 16.41 0.06
CA PRO A 194 -11.48 17.53 -0.75
C PRO A 194 -10.43 18.57 -1.14
N SER A 195 -9.29 18.64 -0.45
CA SER A 195 -8.27 19.67 -0.66
C SER A 195 -6.89 19.16 -1.03
N MET A 196 -6.65 17.85 -0.91
CA MET A 196 -5.30 17.29 -1.05
C MET A 196 -5.28 16.02 -1.92
N SER A 197 -4.19 15.86 -2.62
CA SER A 197 -3.87 14.66 -3.40
C SER A 197 -2.52 14.08 -3.00
N THR A 198 -2.39 12.77 -3.15
CA THR A 198 -1.11 12.08 -3.21
C THR A 198 -0.44 12.40 -4.54
N PHE A 199 0.88 12.54 -4.53
CA PHE A 199 1.73 12.66 -5.72
C PHE A 199 3.02 11.87 -5.49
N LEU A 200 3.00 10.59 -5.83
CA LEU A 200 4.15 9.71 -5.67
C LEU A 200 4.95 9.74 -6.97
N VAL A 201 6.20 10.19 -6.90
CA VAL A 201 7.12 10.24 -8.04
C VAL A 201 8.01 9.00 -8.03
N GLU A 202 8.19 8.39 -9.19
CA GLU A 202 9.05 7.23 -9.40
C GLU A 202 9.95 7.45 -10.63
N CYS A 203 11.19 6.99 -10.58
CA CYS A 203 12.10 6.92 -11.72
C CYS A 203 13.01 5.70 -11.61
N ASP A 204 13.60 5.28 -12.74
CA ASP A 204 14.61 4.25 -12.76
C ASP A 204 15.93 4.74 -12.12
N ALA A 205 16.81 3.78 -11.78
CA ALA A 205 18.08 4.08 -11.12
C ALA A 205 18.96 5.02 -11.95
N ALA A 206 19.03 4.83 -13.27
CA ALA A 206 19.84 5.67 -14.15
C ALA A 206 19.34 7.11 -14.21
N THR A 207 18.03 7.31 -14.30
CA THR A 207 17.41 8.64 -14.21
C THR A 207 17.73 9.31 -12.88
N TRP A 208 17.63 8.57 -11.77
CA TRP A 208 17.93 9.09 -10.43
C TRP A 208 19.39 9.56 -10.30
N GLU A 209 20.34 8.78 -10.84
CA GLU A 209 21.77 9.10 -10.87
C GLU A 209 22.05 10.30 -11.79
N ASN A 210 21.49 10.32 -13.01
CA ASN A 210 21.68 11.41 -13.97
C ASN A 210 21.19 12.75 -13.43
N TYR A 211 20.13 12.75 -12.61
CA TYR A 211 19.65 13.95 -11.94
C TYR A 211 20.44 14.33 -10.69
N GLY A 212 21.37 13.50 -10.24
CA GLY A 212 22.18 13.71 -9.06
C GLY A 212 21.35 13.79 -7.76
N PHE A 213 20.27 13.03 -7.67
CA PHE A 213 19.38 13.09 -6.49
C PHE A 213 20.07 12.63 -5.20
N GLU A 214 21.15 11.87 -5.28
CA GLU A 214 21.98 11.50 -4.13
C GLU A 214 22.53 12.71 -3.37
N HIS A 215 22.87 13.78 -4.14
CA HIS A 215 23.51 14.97 -3.60
C HIS A 215 22.53 16.13 -3.34
N LYS A 216 21.22 15.92 -3.60
CA LYS A 216 20.19 16.93 -3.41
C LYS A 216 19.57 16.87 -2.02
N THR A 217 19.29 18.04 -1.45
CA THR A 217 18.42 18.11 -0.27
C THR A 217 16.99 17.69 -0.61
N ILE A 218 16.15 17.51 0.41
CA ILE A 218 14.72 17.21 0.22
C ILE A 218 14.06 18.30 -0.61
N GLU A 219 14.35 19.57 -0.33
CA GLU A 219 13.79 20.75 -1.01
C GLU A 219 14.27 20.82 -2.47
N GLN A 220 15.54 20.55 -2.73
CA GLN A 220 16.08 20.50 -4.08
C GLN A 220 15.48 19.36 -4.90
N SER A 221 15.31 18.18 -4.29
CA SER A 221 14.64 17.03 -4.90
C SER A 221 13.19 17.34 -5.22
N GLN A 222 12.46 17.97 -4.28
CA GLN A 222 11.09 18.43 -4.47
C GLN A 222 10.99 19.43 -5.63
N ALA A 223 11.84 20.44 -5.66
CA ALA A 223 11.86 21.45 -6.73
C ALA A 223 12.15 20.83 -8.11
N THR A 224 13.04 19.84 -8.18
CA THR A 224 13.30 19.09 -9.41
C THR A 224 12.04 18.32 -9.86
N CYS A 225 11.37 17.63 -8.97
CA CYS A 225 10.10 16.94 -9.28
C CYS A 225 9.01 17.91 -9.74
N GLU A 226 8.91 19.10 -9.11
CA GLU A 226 7.97 20.14 -9.52
C GLU A 226 8.25 20.65 -10.94
N GLN A 227 9.52 20.79 -11.32
CA GLN A 227 9.90 21.17 -12.69
C GLN A 227 9.53 20.08 -13.71
N VAL A 228 9.86 18.82 -13.42
CA VAL A 228 9.52 17.69 -14.30
C VAL A 228 8.02 17.57 -14.53
N PHE A 229 7.23 17.77 -13.49
CA PHE A 229 5.77 17.63 -13.53
C PHE A 229 5.02 18.96 -13.55
N ALA A 230 5.64 20.07 -14.00
CA ALA A 230 5.03 21.40 -13.98
C ALA A 230 3.67 21.43 -14.70
N ALA A 231 3.56 20.81 -15.87
CA ALA A 231 2.30 20.73 -16.61
C ALA A 231 1.23 19.90 -15.86
N THR A 232 1.63 18.84 -15.15
CA THR A 232 0.72 18.00 -14.36
C THR A 232 0.29 18.70 -13.08
N LEU A 233 1.15 19.48 -12.47
CA LEU A 233 0.87 20.22 -11.25
C LEU A 233 0.07 21.51 -11.50
N ASP A 234 0.10 22.07 -12.71
CA ASP A 234 -0.71 23.22 -13.12
C ASP A 234 -0.63 24.39 -12.12
N GLY A 235 0.59 24.78 -11.78
CA GLY A 235 0.89 25.86 -10.84
C GLY A 235 0.81 25.48 -9.35
N HIS A 236 0.36 24.29 -9.00
CA HIS A 236 0.37 23.82 -7.62
C HIS A 236 1.77 23.33 -7.23
N ARG A 237 2.08 23.41 -5.92
CA ARG A 237 3.34 22.93 -5.37
C ARG A 237 3.20 21.50 -4.83
N LEU A 238 4.32 20.80 -4.76
CA LEU A 238 4.42 19.57 -3.97
C LEU A 238 4.53 19.92 -2.48
N VAL A 239 4.03 19.04 -1.65
CA VAL A 239 4.13 19.09 -0.19
C VAL A 239 4.94 17.89 0.28
N SER A 240 6.02 18.14 1.03
CA SER A 240 6.85 17.10 1.59
C SER A 240 6.37 16.71 3.00
N ASN A 241 6.40 15.42 3.30
CA ASN A 241 6.27 14.86 4.63
C ASN A 241 7.47 13.92 4.87
N LYS A 242 8.68 14.51 4.96
CA LYS A 242 9.96 13.80 4.93
C LYS A 242 10.07 12.91 3.70
N SER A 243 9.73 13.46 2.54
CA SER A 243 9.69 12.77 1.24
C SER A 243 11.11 12.56 0.73
N ILE A 244 11.72 11.46 1.13
CA ILE A 244 13.05 11.02 0.67
C ILE A 244 12.92 9.94 -0.38
N TRP A 245 13.88 9.89 -1.30
CA TRP A 245 13.99 8.82 -2.29
C TRP A 245 14.32 7.48 -1.63
N ARG A 246 13.59 6.44 -2.01
CA ARG A 246 13.74 5.08 -1.48
C ARG A 246 13.57 4.05 -2.59
N ASN A 247 14.19 2.89 -2.43
CA ASN A 247 13.82 1.70 -3.18
C ASN A 247 12.68 0.99 -2.45
N PHE A 248 11.79 0.35 -3.19
CA PHE A 248 10.73 -0.44 -2.58
C PHE A 248 11.31 -1.72 -1.97
N PRO A 249 11.08 -2.00 -0.67
CA PRO A 249 11.54 -3.21 -0.02
C PRO A 249 10.57 -4.37 -0.29
N TRP A 250 11.10 -5.50 -0.74
CA TRP A 250 10.38 -6.75 -0.85
C TRP A 250 10.64 -7.60 0.39
N ILE A 251 9.61 -7.80 1.19
CA ILE A 251 9.65 -8.60 2.42
C ILE A 251 8.78 -9.83 2.22
N TRP A 252 9.31 -10.98 2.56
CA TRP A 252 8.58 -12.24 2.62
C TRP A 252 9.11 -13.10 3.75
N ASN A 253 8.23 -13.77 4.46
CA ASN A 253 8.57 -14.73 5.49
C ASN A 253 7.96 -16.09 5.16
N GLU A 254 8.78 -17.16 5.24
CA GLU A 254 8.28 -18.52 4.99
C GLU A 254 7.44 -19.03 6.15
N ASN A 255 7.83 -18.72 7.37
CA ASN A 255 7.05 -18.98 8.57
C ASN A 255 6.48 -17.67 9.11
N TRP A 256 5.23 -17.71 9.52
CA TRP A 256 4.50 -16.52 9.95
C TRP A 256 4.49 -16.34 11.46
N SER A 257 4.93 -17.40 12.18
CA SER A 257 5.06 -17.41 13.63
C SER A 257 6.32 -18.15 14.09
N SER A 258 6.80 -17.81 15.29
CA SER A 258 7.87 -18.48 16.02
C SER A 258 7.54 -18.42 17.51
N GLY A 259 7.38 -19.59 18.15
CA GLY A 259 6.90 -19.67 19.52
C GLY A 259 5.52 -19.02 19.67
N ASN A 260 5.42 -18.04 20.58
CA ASN A 260 4.20 -17.24 20.78
C ASN A 260 4.21 -15.89 20.03
N MET A 261 5.10 -15.72 19.05
CA MET A 261 5.21 -14.52 18.23
C MET A 261 4.61 -14.75 16.84
N VAL A 262 3.86 -13.78 16.34
CA VAL A 262 3.26 -13.81 15.00
C VAL A 262 3.47 -12.47 14.29
N LEU A 263 3.75 -12.53 12.98
CA LEU A 263 3.91 -11.34 12.14
C LEU A 263 2.60 -11.05 11.38
N ILE A 264 2.28 -9.77 11.20
CA ILE A 264 1.20 -9.28 10.33
C ILE A 264 1.62 -8.02 9.56
N GLY A 265 0.97 -7.75 8.44
CA GLY A 265 1.21 -6.56 7.63
C GLY A 265 2.64 -6.47 7.09
N ASP A 266 3.21 -5.26 7.06
CA ASP A 266 4.54 -5.01 6.49
C ASP A 266 5.69 -5.66 7.29
N ALA A 267 5.45 -6.11 8.52
CA ALA A 267 6.39 -6.95 9.25
C ALA A 267 6.50 -8.36 8.63
N LEU A 268 5.41 -8.86 8.08
CA LEU A 268 5.27 -10.18 7.50
C LEU A 268 5.58 -10.23 6.01
N HIS A 269 4.98 -9.33 5.24
CA HIS A 269 5.10 -9.26 3.77
C HIS A 269 4.88 -7.83 3.28
N SER A 270 5.49 -7.50 2.16
CA SER A 270 5.23 -6.24 1.48
C SER A 270 4.56 -6.47 0.12
N ALA A 271 3.72 -5.53 -0.29
CA ALA A 271 3.12 -5.48 -1.60
C ALA A 271 3.36 -4.11 -2.23
N HIS A 272 3.92 -4.09 -3.44
CA HIS A 272 4.25 -2.85 -4.13
C HIS A 272 3.04 -1.91 -4.24
N PHE A 273 3.26 -0.62 -4.07
CA PHE A 273 2.21 0.40 -4.07
C PHE A 273 1.42 0.45 -5.39
N SER A 274 1.98 -0.05 -6.49
CA SER A 274 1.34 -0.09 -7.82
C SER A 274 0.02 -0.86 -7.89
N ILE A 275 -0.28 -1.71 -6.91
CA ILE A 275 -1.57 -2.42 -6.81
C ILE A 275 -2.47 -1.90 -5.68
N GLY A 276 -2.02 -0.92 -4.89
CA GLY A 276 -2.82 -0.27 -3.85
C GLY A 276 -3.34 -1.22 -2.76
N SER A 277 -2.58 -2.23 -2.35
CA SER A 277 -3.10 -3.29 -1.48
C SER A 277 -2.45 -3.39 -0.09
N GLY A 278 -1.35 -2.68 0.20
CA GLY A 278 -0.59 -2.88 1.44
C GLY A 278 -1.44 -2.71 2.71
N THR A 279 -2.16 -1.60 2.84
CA THR A 279 -3.03 -1.34 3.99
C THR A 279 -4.16 -2.36 4.11
N ARG A 280 -4.78 -2.73 2.98
CA ARG A 280 -5.79 -3.77 2.92
C ARG A 280 -5.27 -5.09 3.43
N LEU A 281 -4.09 -5.52 2.95
CA LEU A 281 -3.49 -6.80 3.35
C LEU A 281 -3.22 -6.84 4.85
N ALA A 282 -2.72 -5.75 5.44
CA ALA A 282 -2.48 -5.68 6.88
C ALA A 282 -3.77 -5.80 7.71
N ILE A 283 -4.87 -5.22 7.25
CA ILE A 283 -6.18 -5.35 7.91
C ILE A 283 -6.75 -6.77 7.74
N GLU A 284 -6.64 -7.35 6.55
CA GLU A 284 -7.07 -8.74 6.30
C GLU A 284 -6.25 -9.75 7.12
N ASP A 285 -4.95 -9.51 7.35
CA ASP A 285 -4.12 -10.34 8.21
C ASP A 285 -4.63 -10.30 9.66
N ALA A 286 -4.98 -9.10 10.15
CA ALA A 286 -5.56 -8.93 11.48
C ALA A 286 -6.89 -9.69 11.64
N ILE A 287 -7.76 -9.67 10.62
CA ILE A 287 -9.01 -10.45 10.60
C ILE A 287 -8.73 -11.95 10.63
N ALA A 288 -7.83 -12.40 9.75
CA ALA A 288 -7.50 -13.82 9.65
C ALA A 288 -6.86 -14.36 10.93
N LEU A 289 -5.95 -13.61 11.55
CA LEU A 289 -5.36 -13.95 12.83
C LEU A 289 -6.41 -14.02 13.94
N THR A 290 -7.32 -13.05 13.99
CA THR A 290 -8.43 -13.06 14.96
C THR A 290 -9.29 -14.29 14.81
N LYS A 291 -9.70 -14.65 13.58
CA LYS A 291 -10.52 -15.85 13.31
C LYS A 291 -9.79 -17.15 13.68
N ALA A 292 -8.51 -17.25 13.40
CA ALA A 292 -7.71 -18.42 13.75
C ALA A 292 -7.58 -18.61 15.27
N LEU A 293 -7.37 -17.51 16.01
CA LEU A 293 -7.32 -17.54 17.49
C LEU A 293 -8.69 -17.85 18.14
N GLU A 294 -9.79 -17.57 17.44
CA GLU A 294 -11.14 -17.95 17.89
C GLU A 294 -11.47 -19.40 17.59
N ALA A 295 -10.95 -19.92 16.47
CA ALA A 295 -11.21 -21.31 16.05
C ALA A 295 -10.40 -22.33 16.85
N GLU A 296 -9.20 -21.97 17.29
CA GLU A 296 -8.25 -22.86 17.97
C GLU A 296 -7.86 -22.25 19.34
N PRO A 297 -8.18 -22.94 20.47
CA PRO A 297 -7.86 -22.44 21.80
C PRO A 297 -6.36 -22.54 22.13
N ASP A 298 -5.62 -23.40 21.46
CA ASP A 298 -4.16 -23.55 21.58
C ASP A 298 -3.45 -22.55 20.66
N ILE A 299 -2.64 -21.66 21.23
CA ILE A 299 -1.98 -20.62 20.46
C ILE A 299 -1.13 -21.17 19.31
N PRO A 300 -0.23 -22.14 19.50
CA PRO A 300 0.52 -22.75 18.40
C PRO A 300 -0.37 -23.25 17.27
N ALA A 301 -1.47 -23.95 17.59
CA ALA A 301 -2.43 -24.46 16.60
C ALA A 301 -3.13 -23.31 15.86
N ALA A 302 -3.55 -22.27 16.57
CA ALA A 302 -4.17 -21.07 15.98
C ALA A 302 -3.21 -20.35 15.01
N LEU A 303 -1.93 -20.20 15.37
CA LEU A 303 -0.94 -19.57 14.50
C LEU A 303 -0.63 -20.42 13.27
N ALA A 304 -0.62 -21.74 13.39
CA ALA A 304 -0.49 -22.64 12.25
C ALA A 304 -1.71 -22.54 11.31
N LEU A 305 -2.92 -22.47 11.86
CA LEU A 305 -4.16 -22.27 11.09
C LEU A 305 -4.15 -20.92 10.34
N TYR A 306 -3.78 -19.84 11.03
CA TYR A 306 -3.63 -18.52 10.43
C TYR A 306 -2.71 -18.56 9.19
N GLN A 307 -1.53 -19.16 9.33
CA GLN A 307 -0.60 -19.30 8.22
C GLN A 307 -1.18 -20.16 7.09
N ALA A 308 -1.77 -21.31 7.43
CA ALA A 308 -2.29 -22.27 6.43
C ALA A 308 -3.40 -21.65 5.55
N GLU A 309 -4.31 -20.90 6.15
CA GLU A 309 -5.44 -20.30 5.44
C GLU A 309 -5.08 -19.02 4.70
N ARG A 310 -4.28 -18.14 5.35
CA ARG A 310 -4.02 -16.81 4.81
C ARG A 310 -2.86 -16.76 3.82
N LYS A 311 -1.80 -17.53 4.04
CA LYS A 311 -0.57 -17.50 3.22
C LYS A 311 -0.81 -17.75 1.73
N PRO A 312 -1.64 -18.70 1.28
CA PRO A 312 -1.90 -18.91 -0.15
C PRO A 312 -2.57 -17.69 -0.84
N ILE A 313 -3.44 -16.97 -0.11
CA ILE A 313 -4.14 -15.79 -0.60
C ILE A 313 -3.14 -14.64 -0.77
N VAL A 314 -2.36 -14.36 0.26
CA VAL A 314 -1.32 -13.31 0.26
C VAL A 314 -0.27 -13.59 -0.82
N LYS A 315 0.18 -14.84 -0.97
CA LYS A 315 1.17 -15.21 -1.99
C LYS A 315 0.71 -14.84 -3.40
N LYS A 316 -0.57 -15.09 -3.74
CA LYS A 316 -1.15 -14.68 -5.04
C LYS A 316 -1.11 -13.16 -5.24
N LEU A 317 -1.42 -12.39 -4.20
CA LEU A 317 -1.44 -10.92 -4.28
C LEU A 317 0.00 -10.35 -4.36
N VAL A 318 0.92 -10.87 -3.56
CA VAL A 318 2.33 -10.45 -3.60
C VAL A 318 2.97 -10.81 -4.94
N THR A 319 2.65 -11.98 -5.52
CA THR A 319 3.11 -12.35 -6.87
C THR A 319 2.60 -11.35 -7.91
N ALA A 320 1.30 -11.02 -7.89
CA ALA A 320 0.74 -10.01 -8.80
C ALA A 320 1.36 -8.62 -8.58
N ALA A 321 1.68 -8.25 -7.35
CA ALA A 321 2.39 -7.02 -7.03
C ALA A 321 3.81 -7.00 -7.60
N ARG A 322 4.52 -8.13 -7.54
CA ARG A 322 5.86 -8.28 -8.15
C ARG A 322 5.80 -8.14 -9.67
N THR A 323 4.87 -8.84 -10.33
CA THR A 323 4.67 -8.72 -11.78
C THR A 323 4.31 -7.27 -12.18
N SER A 324 3.46 -6.60 -11.37
CA SER A 324 3.15 -5.19 -11.60
C SER A 324 4.36 -4.28 -11.40
N ALA A 325 5.17 -4.51 -10.38
CA ALA A 325 6.38 -3.73 -10.13
C ALA A 325 7.45 -3.94 -11.21
N ASP A 326 7.59 -5.17 -11.71
CA ASP A 326 8.49 -5.49 -12.83
C ASP A 326 8.15 -4.67 -14.08
N TRP A 327 6.85 -4.46 -14.36
CA TRP A 327 6.42 -3.54 -15.41
C TRP A 327 6.92 -2.11 -15.17
N TYR A 328 6.90 -1.63 -13.91
CA TYR A 328 7.41 -0.30 -13.56
C TYR A 328 8.95 -0.23 -13.61
N GLU A 329 9.66 -1.30 -13.32
CA GLU A 329 11.12 -1.36 -13.51
C GLU A 329 11.50 -1.16 -15.01
N HIS A 330 10.56 -1.43 -15.93
CA HIS A 330 10.75 -1.33 -17.39
C HIS A 330 9.84 -0.28 -18.06
N PHE A 331 9.21 0.63 -17.31
CA PHE A 331 8.28 1.59 -17.91
C PHE A 331 8.91 2.49 -19.00
N PRO A 332 10.22 2.83 -18.99
CA PRO A 332 10.83 3.58 -20.07
C PRO A 332 10.68 2.91 -21.44
N GLU A 333 10.76 1.57 -21.49
CA GLU A 333 10.53 0.80 -22.72
C GLU A 333 9.05 0.82 -23.14
N HIS A 334 8.15 0.68 -22.17
CA HIS A 334 6.71 0.76 -22.43
C HIS A 334 6.27 2.13 -22.94
N MET A 335 6.92 3.22 -22.53
CA MET A 335 6.64 4.57 -23.01
C MET A 335 6.90 4.76 -24.53
N LYS A 336 7.57 3.83 -25.20
CA LYS A 336 7.78 3.84 -26.65
C LYS A 336 6.54 3.39 -27.44
N LEU A 337 5.62 2.69 -26.78
CA LEU A 337 4.38 2.21 -27.37
C LEU A 337 3.44 3.38 -27.75
N ASP A 338 2.51 3.13 -28.67
CA ASP A 338 1.40 4.03 -28.91
C ASP A 338 0.49 4.10 -27.68
N LEU A 339 -0.23 5.21 -27.52
CA LEU A 339 -0.97 5.51 -26.30
C LEU A 339 -1.95 4.42 -25.86
N LEU A 340 -2.66 3.80 -26.82
CA LEU A 340 -3.63 2.74 -26.53
C LEU A 340 -2.93 1.41 -26.19
N ASP A 341 -1.85 1.06 -26.88
CA ASP A 341 -1.04 -0.12 -26.57
C ASP A 341 -0.33 0.04 -25.23
N PHE A 342 0.15 1.25 -24.92
CA PHE A 342 0.69 1.59 -23.60
C PHE A 342 -0.36 1.40 -22.50
N ALA A 343 -1.56 1.91 -22.69
CA ALA A 343 -2.64 1.79 -21.72
C ALA A 343 -3.08 0.33 -21.52
N TYR A 344 -3.13 -0.44 -22.60
CA TYR A 344 -3.40 -1.88 -22.52
C TYR A 344 -2.30 -2.62 -21.75
N SER A 345 -1.03 -2.36 -22.06
CA SER A 345 0.12 -2.90 -21.33
C SER A 345 0.06 -2.56 -19.84
N TYR A 346 -0.28 -1.30 -19.52
CA TYR A 346 -0.44 -0.83 -18.15
C TYR A 346 -1.54 -1.57 -17.40
N ILE A 347 -2.75 -1.68 -17.95
CA ILE A 347 -3.90 -2.26 -17.23
C ILE A 347 -3.75 -3.78 -17.02
N THR A 348 -3.05 -4.46 -17.93
CA THR A 348 -2.81 -5.91 -17.85
C THR A 348 -1.53 -6.29 -17.09
N ARG A 349 -0.70 -5.32 -16.69
CA ARG A 349 0.66 -5.50 -16.13
C ARG A 349 0.77 -6.48 -14.96
N SER A 350 -0.28 -6.64 -14.16
CA SER A 350 -0.25 -7.53 -13.00
C SER A 350 -0.54 -9.00 -13.33
N GLY A 351 -0.88 -9.31 -14.58
CA GLY A 351 -1.31 -10.63 -15.04
C GLY A 351 -2.68 -11.10 -14.49
N ARG A 352 -3.41 -10.21 -13.77
CA ARG A 352 -4.72 -10.55 -13.17
C ARG A 352 -5.91 -10.20 -14.07
N ILE A 353 -5.68 -9.40 -15.08
CA ILE A 353 -6.68 -8.91 -16.01
C ILE A 353 -6.32 -9.44 -17.39
N ASP A 354 -7.10 -10.37 -17.89
CA ASP A 354 -7.07 -10.85 -19.26
C ASP A 354 -8.04 -10.05 -20.16
N ASP A 355 -8.04 -10.34 -21.44
CA ASP A 355 -8.88 -9.67 -22.42
C ASP A 355 -10.38 -9.81 -22.12
N ALA A 356 -10.83 -10.99 -21.69
CA ALA A 356 -12.24 -11.23 -21.40
C ALA A 356 -12.70 -10.39 -20.21
N ARG A 357 -11.89 -10.37 -19.16
CA ARG A 357 -12.14 -9.57 -17.98
C ARG A 357 -12.06 -8.07 -18.28
N LEU A 358 -11.09 -7.64 -19.10
CA LEU A 358 -10.94 -6.24 -19.48
C LEU A 358 -12.13 -5.76 -20.32
N ARG A 359 -12.64 -6.57 -21.27
CA ARG A 359 -13.86 -6.26 -22.02
C ARG A 359 -15.10 -6.09 -21.13
N ALA A 360 -15.23 -6.95 -20.13
CA ALA A 360 -16.36 -6.88 -19.19
C ALA A 360 -16.25 -5.65 -18.26
N MET A 361 -15.05 -5.33 -17.81
CA MET A 361 -14.79 -4.25 -16.85
C MET A 361 -14.70 -2.87 -17.51
N SER A 362 -14.03 -2.77 -18.67
CA SER A 362 -13.67 -1.52 -19.36
C SER A 362 -14.12 -1.56 -20.84
N PRO A 363 -15.43 -1.66 -21.12
CA PRO A 363 -15.93 -1.85 -22.48
C PRO A 363 -15.63 -0.67 -23.41
N LEU A 364 -15.62 0.58 -22.90
CA LEU A 364 -15.34 1.76 -23.72
C LEU A 364 -13.85 1.81 -24.13
N PHE A 365 -12.96 1.53 -23.20
CA PHE A 365 -11.53 1.43 -23.50
C PHE A 365 -11.25 0.30 -24.51
N MET A 366 -11.79 -0.89 -24.28
CA MET A 366 -11.57 -2.04 -25.17
C MET A 366 -12.10 -1.80 -26.57
N ALA A 367 -13.26 -1.17 -26.72
CA ALA A 367 -13.80 -0.82 -28.03
C ALA A 367 -12.86 0.11 -28.82
N ARG A 368 -12.27 1.11 -28.16
CA ARG A 368 -11.29 2.03 -28.77
C ARG A 368 -9.99 1.30 -29.14
N PHE A 369 -9.48 0.46 -28.24
CA PHE A 369 -8.26 -0.32 -28.45
C PHE A 369 -8.38 -1.28 -29.64
N GLU A 370 -9.47 -2.05 -29.72
CA GLU A 370 -9.74 -3.00 -30.82
C GLU A 370 -9.98 -2.29 -32.18
N ALA A 371 -10.65 -1.13 -32.17
CA ALA A 371 -10.84 -0.33 -33.36
C ALA A 371 -9.49 0.18 -33.93
N ALA A 372 -8.62 0.67 -33.09
CA ALA A 372 -7.30 1.13 -33.51
C ALA A 372 -6.45 0.01 -34.12
N ARG A 373 -6.47 -1.18 -33.54
CA ARG A 373 -5.76 -2.36 -34.09
C ARG A 373 -6.27 -2.84 -35.43
N LYS A 374 -7.59 -2.77 -35.66
CA LYS A 374 -8.16 -3.11 -36.97
C LYS A 374 -7.75 -2.15 -38.10
N ILE A 375 -7.49 -0.89 -37.75
CA ILE A 375 -6.98 0.11 -38.72
C ILE A 375 -5.50 -0.16 -39.01
N GLY A 376 -4.68 -0.38 -37.98
CA GLY A 376 -3.24 -0.65 -38.14
C GLY A 376 -2.93 -1.98 -38.85
N SER A 377 -3.83 -2.97 -38.81
CA SER A 377 -3.67 -4.25 -39.54
C SER A 377 -4.06 -4.19 -41.03
N ARG A 378 -4.62 -3.06 -41.49
CA ARG A 378 -5.02 -2.84 -42.88
C ARG A 378 -4.08 -1.91 -43.67
N SER A 379 -3.12 -1.32 -42.96
CA SER A 379 -2.02 -0.51 -43.52
C SER A 379 -0.72 -1.32 -43.60
#